data_cac08130690a8ec2ee3425b1dcc942b4
#
_entry.id   cac08130690a8ec2ee3425b1dcc942b4
#
_cell.length_a   1.000
_cell.length_b   1.000
_cell.length_c   1.000
_cell.angle_alpha   90.00
_cell.angle_beta   90.00
_cell.angle_gamma   90.00
#
_symmetry.space_group_name_H-M   'P 1'
#
loop_
_entity.id
_entity.type
_entity.pdbx_description
1 polymer ?
#
loop_
_entity_poly.entity_id
_entity_poly.type
_entity_poly.pdbx_seq_one_letter_code
_entity_poly.pdbx_strand_id
1 'polypeptide(L)'
;EKVTVQEIGKEIASRAGIALAWDVEGTPFTIQSIEQSGQTDCDFYMELCDAYGYAMKVYAQKIVVFDREAYKKKDPVLTIRETDMESWSWKKTLAGTYTGGEYTYTDPITEEEIKATVGTGTRILKQSGKADNLADAERRIRAAVDKANHGATTLSVTMTGNAALVASQ
;
A
#
# COMPACT_ATOMS: atom_id res chain seq x y z
N GLU A 1 8.35 10.85 20.09
CA GLU A 1 9.05 9.54 20.15
C GLU A 1 8.92 8.85 18.77
N LYS A 2 10.03 8.33 18.24
CA LYS A 2 10.02 7.66 16.95
C LYS A 2 9.32 6.31 17.08
N VAL A 3 8.33 6.05 16.23
CA VAL A 3 7.54 4.82 16.23
C VAL A 3 7.51 4.23 14.82
N THR A 4 7.49 2.91 14.70
CA THR A 4 7.38 2.24 13.40
C THR A 4 5.94 1.90 13.06
N VAL A 5 5.65 1.77 11.75
CA VAL A 5 4.33 1.28 11.29
C VAL A 5 3.99 -0.07 11.93
N GLN A 6 4.98 -0.94 12.14
CA GLN A 6 4.82 -2.23 12.79
C GLN A 6 4.42 -2.10 14.27
N GLU A 7 5.06 -1.20 15.02
CA GLU A 7 4.75 -0.98 16.45
C GLU A 7 3.34 -0.43 16.64
N ILE A 8 2.93 0.52 15.81
CA ILE A 8 1.54 1.02 15.79
C ILE A 8 0.56 -0.13 15.55
N GLY A 9 0.85 -1.00 14.58
CA GLY A 9 0.02 -2.17 14.29
C GLY A 9 -0.05 -3.17 15.44
N LYS A 10 1.07 -3.39 16.16
CA LYS A 10 1.08 -4.25 17.35
C LYS A 10 0.22 -3.68 18.47
N GLU A 11 0.28 -2.37 18.68
CA GLU A 11 -0.52 -1.71 19.70
C GLU A 11 -2.03 -1.80 19.39
N ILE A 12 -2.42 -1.50 18.15
CA ILE A 12 -3.81 -1.60 17.69
C ILE A 12 -4.32 -3.04 17.80
N ALA A 13 -3.54 -4.02 17.34
CA ALA A 13 -3.89 -5.44 17.43
C ALA A 13 -4.07 -5.88 18.90
N SER A 14 -3.18 -5.43 19.78
CA SER A 14 -3.25 -5.69 21.22
C SER A 14 -4.52 -5.13 21.85
N ARG A 15 -4.89 -3.87 21.51
CA ARG A 15 -6.14 -3.25 21.97
C ARG A 15 -7.38 -4.02 21.50
N ALA A 16 -7.34 -4.53 20.29
CA ALA A 16 -8.41 -5.33 19.70
C ALA A 16 -8.44 -6.79 20.18
N GLY A 17 -7.47 -7.25 20.97
CA GLY A 17 -7.35 -8.63 21.42
C GLY A 17 -7.06 -9.64 20.32
N ILE A 18 -6.39 -9.21 19.22
CA ILE A 18 -6.03 -10.04 18.08
C ILE A 18 -4.52 -9.98 17.82
N ALA A 19 -4.00 -10.84 16.94
CA ALA A 19 -2.58 -10.86 16.60
C ALA A 19 -2.25 -9.95 15.39
N LEU A 20 -1.03 -9.40 15.33
CA LEU A 20 -0.46 -8.82 14.13
C LEU A 20 0.43 -9.86 13.43
N ALA A 21 0.13 -10.18 12.19
CA ALA A 21 1.00 -10.92 11.27
C ALA A 21 1.68 -9.90 10.34
N TRP A 22 2.98 -9.72 10.52
CA TRP A 22 3.80 -8.79 9.77
C TRP A 22 4.64 -9.54 8.74
N ASP A 23 4.23 -9.51 7.47
CA ASP A 23 4.92 -10.16 6.33
C ASP A 23 5.58 -9.08 5.46
N VAL A 24 6.48 -8.32 6.07
CA VAL A 24 7.27 -7.28 5.40
C VAL A 24 8.74 -7.52 5.71
N GLU A 25 9.54 -7.62 4.68
CA GLU A 25 10.99 -7.76 4.79
C GLU A 25 11.67 -6.42 5.05
N GLY A 26 12.82 -6.46 5.73
CA GLY A 26 13.63 -5.29 6.03
C GLY A 26 13.21 -4.53 7.27
N THR A 27 13.79 -3.35 7.45
CA THR A 27 13.51 -2.47 8.61
C THR A 27 12.20 -1.71 8.38
N PRO A 28 11.24 -1.79 9.30
CA PRO A 28 10.01 -1.01 9.21
C PRO A 28 10.29 0.49 9.16
N PHE A 29 9.47 1.24 8.43
CA PHE A 29 9.55 2.69 8.37
C PHE A 29 9.30 3.29 9.75
N THR A 30 10.13 4.24 10.13
CA THR A 30 10.02 5.02 11.37
C THR A 30 9.31 6.34 11.07
N ILE A 31 8.34 6.65 11.86
CA ILE A 31 7.52 7.87 11.79
C ILE A 31 7.86 8.73 12.99
N GLN A 32 8.14 10.01 12.79
CA GLN A 32 8.48 10.93 13.88
C GLN A 32 7.25 11.46 14.60
N SER A 33 6.18 11.71 13.86
CA SER A 33 4.93 12.25 14.41
C SER A 33 3.75 11.77 13.58
N ILE A 34 2.77 11.18 14.25
CA ILE A 34 1.49 10.80 13.65
C ILE A 34 0.38 11.05 14.67
N GLU A 35 -0.76 11.50 14.19
CA GLU A 35 -1.94 11.77 14.99
C GLU A 35 -3.14 11.03 14.40
N GLN A 36 -3.88 10.34 15.27
CA GLN A 36 -5.17 9.75 14.95
C GLN A 36 -6.26 10.71 15.42
N SER A 37 -7.07 11.22 14.51
CA SER A 37 -8.15 12.15 14.82
C SER A 37 -9.44 11.74 14.14
N GLY A 38 -10.47 11.46 14.93
CA GLY A 38 -11.84 11.19 14.44
C GLY A 38 -12.02 9.90 13.63
N GLN A 39 -11.06 8.98 13.69
CA GLN A 39 -11.04 7.72 12.94
C GLN A 39 -11.08 6.52 13.87
N THR A 40 -11.56 5.37 13.37
CA THR A 40 -11.37 4.09 14.07
C THR A 40 -9.90 3.65 13.96
N ASP A 41 -9.45 2.81 14.88
CA ASP A 41 -8.11 2.22 14.83
C ASP A 41 -7.85 1.46 13.51
N CYS A 42 -8.86 0.79 13.00
CA CYS A 42 -8.76 0.03 11.75
C CYS A 42 -8.58 0.95 10.54
N ASP A 43 -9.39 2.00 10.43
CA ASP A 43 -9.31 2.96 9.33
C ASP A 43 -7.98 3.72 9.36
N PHE A 44 -7.59 4.20 10.54
CA PHE A 44 -6.31 4.88 10.74
C PHE A 44 -5.12 4.00 10.31
N TYR A 45 -5.09 2.74 10.75
CA TYR A 45 -3.99 1.85 10.44
C TYR A 45 -3.98 1.42 8.97
N MET A 46 -5.15 1.26 8.37
CA MET A 46 -5.28 0.97 6.94
C MET A 46 -4.76 2.14 6.08
N GLU A 47 -5.14 3.38 6.41
CA GLU A 47 -4.63 4.57 5.72
C GLU A 47 -3.12 4.73 5.90
N LEU A 48 -2.61 4.45 7.09
CA LEU A 48 -1.18 4.47 7.36
C LEU A 48 -0.43 3.42 6.53
N CYS A 49 -0.91 2.19 6.49
CA CYS A 49 -0.35 1.13 5.64
C CYS A 49 -0.36 1.54 4.16
N ASP A 50 -1.47 2.08 3.67
CA ASP A 50 -1.60 2.54 2.30
C ASP A 50 -0.60 3.65 1.96
N ALA A 51 -0.39 4.62 2.87
CA ALA A 51 0.56 5.71 2.67
C ALA A 51 2.01 5.24 2.49
N TYR A 52 2.35 4.09 3.07
CA TYR A 52 3.68 3.47 2.98
C TYR A 52 3.78 2.31 1.98
N GLY A 53 2.73 2.05 1.17
CA GLY A 53 2.70 1.01 0.14
C GLY A 53 2.52 -0.40 0.69
N TYR A 54 2.09 -0.52 1.95
CA TYR A 54 1.68 -1.79 2.52
C TYR A 54 0.21 -2.08 2.21
N ALA A 55 -0.15 -3.35 2.19
CA ALA A 55 -1.53 -3.79 2.24
C ALA A 55 -1.85 -4.32 3.63
N MET A 56 -3.04 -3.99 4.12
CA MET A 56 -3.56 -4.51 5.37
C MET A 56 -4.86 -5.26 5.11
N LYS A 57 -5.05 -6.39 5.77
CA LYS A 57 -6.33 -7.09 5.85
C LYS A 57 -6.55 -7.66 7.24
N VAL A 58 -7.82 -7.78 7.63
CA VAL A 58 -8.21 -8.51 8.85
C VAL A 58 -8.74 -9.86 8.42
N TYR A 59 -8.10 -10.93 8.87
CA TYR A 59 -8.49 -12.30 8.55
C TYR A 59 -8.18 -13.25 9.70
N ALA A 60 -9.09 -14.17 10.00
CA ALA A 60 -8.92 -15.22 11.02
C ALA A 60 -8.40 -14.66 12.37
N GLN A 61 -8.99 -13.58 12.87
CA GLN A 61 -8.61 -12.89 14.12
C GLN A 61 -7.16 -12.39 14.14
N LYS A 62 -6.68 -11.96 12.97
CA LYS A 62 -5.36 -11.34 12.82
C LYS A 62 -5.45 -10.12 11.93
N ILE A 63 -4.63 -9.12 12.21
CA ILE A 63 -4.27 -8.10 11.25
C ILE A 63 -3.07 -8.63 10.47
N VAL A 64 -3.21 -8.74 9.15
CA VAL A 64 -2.13 -9.18 8.26
C VAL A 64 -1.66 -7.98 7.46
N VAL A 65 -0.37 -7.68 7.52
CA VAL A 65 0.27 -6.60 6.76
C VAL A 65 1.37 -7.16 5.89
N PHE A 66 1.40 -6.76 4.63
CA PHE A 66 2.44 -7.17 3.68
C PHE A 66 2.79 -6.03 2.71
N ASP A 67 4.03 -6.06 2.20
CA ASP A 67 4.47 -5.12 1.17
C ASP A 67 3.91 -5.54 -0.20
N ARG A 68 3.17 -4.63 -0.86
CA ARG A 68 2.49 -4.93 -2.14
C ARG A 68 3.47 -5.25 -3.25
N GLU A 69 4.58 -4.55 -3.33
CA GLU A 69 5.56 -4.76 -4.39
C GLU A 69 6.38 -6.04 -4.19
N ALA A 70 6.72 -6.35 -2.93
CA ALA A 70 7.35 -7.61 -2.59
C ALA A 70 6.42 -8.80 -2.87
N TYR A 71 5.13 -8.62 -2.58
CA TYR A 71 4.14 -9.68 -2.79
C TYR A 71 3.95 -10.04 -4.26
N LYS A 72 3.99 -9.05 -5.17
CA LYS A 72 3.93 -9.27 -6.63
C LYS A 72 5.09 -10.09 -7.19
N LYS A 73 6.20 -10.19 -6.45
CA LYS A 73 7.40 -10.95 -6.86
C LYS A 73 7.42 -12.39 -6.34
N LYS A 74 6.47 -12.76 -5.46
CA LYS A 74 6.34 -14.14 -4.97
C LYS A 74 5.90 -15.07 -6.09
N ASP A 75 6.29 -16.34 -6.00
CA ASP A 75 5.84 -17.35 -6.93
C ASP A 75 4.31 -17.47 -6.92
N PRO A 76 3.69 -17.70 -8.09
CA PRO A 76 2.25 -17.84 -8.18
C PRO A 76 1.79 -19.11 -7.44
N VAL A 77 0.78 -18.97 -6.61
CA VAL A 77 0.17 -20.11 -5.87
C VAL A 77 -0.71 -21.00 -6.76
N LEU A 78 -1.21 -20.45 -7.86
CA LEU A 78 -2.07 -21.17 -8.81
C LEU A 78 -1.90 -20.58 -10.21
N THR A 79 -1.88 -21.46 -11.21
CA THR A 79 -1.96 -21.08 -12.62
C THR A 79 -3.35 -21.41 -13.13
N ILE A 80 -4.11 -20.41 -13.59
CA ILE A 80 -5.42 -20.56 -14.21
C ILE A 80 -5.23 -20.50 -15.72
N ARG A 81 -5.67 -21.52 -16.43
CA ARG A 81 -5.63 -21.58 -17.90
C ARG A 81 -6.96 -21.13 -18.47
N GLU A 82 -6.95 -20.68 -19.73
CA GLU A 82 -8.19 -20.29 -20.43
C GLU A 82 -9.24 -21.43 -20.44
N THR A 83 -8.79 -22.68 -20.52
CA THR A 83 -9.66 -23.87 -20.45
C THR A 83 -10.34 -24.09 -19.09
N ASP A 84 -9.84 -23.43 -18.02
CA ASP A 84 -10.40 -23.51 -16.68
C ASP A 84 -11.46 -22.44 -16.43
N MET A 85 -11.63 -21.52 -17.39
CA MET A 85 -12.51 -20.37 -17.29
C MET A 85 -13.82 -20.62 -18.10
N GLU A 86 -14.95 -20.28 -17.49
CA GLU A 86 -16.24 -20.24 -18.18
C GLU A 86 -16.38 -18.96 -19.02
N SER A 87 -15.87 -17.87 -18.50
CA SER A 87 -15.79 -16.60 -19.20
C SER A 87 -14.69 -15.73 -18.60
N TRP A 88 -14.13 -14.85 -19.41
CA TRP A 88 -13.17 -13.87 -18.94
C TRP A 88 -13.31 -12.56 -19.71
N SER A 89 -12.94 -11.47 -19.08
CA SER A 89 -12.83 -10.18 -19.73
C SER A 89 -11.61 -9.43 -19.21
N TRP A 90 -10.93 -8.74 -20.11
CA TRP A 90 -9.76 -7.94 -19.81
C TRP A 90 -10.02 -6.48 -20.17
N LYS A 91 -9.70 -5.58 -19.25
CA LYS A 91 -9.85 -4.14 -19.44
C LYS A 91 -8.54 -3.45 -19.07
N LYS A 92 -8.10 -2.53 -19.93
CA LYS A 92 -6.98 -1.63 -19.68
C LYS A 92 -7.45 -0.19 -19.81
N THR A 93 -7.14 0.66 -18.84
CA THR A 93 -7.41 2.10 -18.89
C THR A 93 -6.12 2.88 -18.64
N LEU A 94 -5.97 4.01 -19.33
CA LEU A 94 -4.89 4.95 -19.08
C LEU A 94 -5.39 6.18 -18.30
N ALA A 95 -6.70 6.38 -18.22
CA ALA A 95 -7.28 7.46 -17.44
C ALA A 95 -7.00 7.23 -15.94
N GLY A 96 -6.50 8.25 -15.27
CA GLY A 96 -6.12 8.17 -13.85
C GLY A 96 -4.87 7.36 -13.55
N THR A 97 -4.05 7.02 -14.58
CA THR A 97 -2.77 6.34 -14.38
C THR A 97 -1.59 7.30 -14.54
N TYR A 98 -0.51 7.02 -13.82
CA TYR A 98 0.67 7.88 -13.76
C TYR A 98 1.94 7.10 -14.07
N THR A 99 2.90 7.78 -14.67
CA THR A 99 4.24 7.24 -15.00
C THR A 99 5.28 7.64 -13.96
N GLY A 100 4.92 8.58 -13.09
CA GLY A 100 5.75 9.04 -11.99
C GLY A 100 4.95 9.92 -11.03
N GLY A 101 5.62 10.40 -10.00
CA GLY A 101 5.02 11.26 -8.98
C GLY A 101 5.98 12.33 -8.47
N GLU A 102 5.41 13.42 -7.99
CA GLU A 102 6.08 14.53 -7.32
C GLU A 102 5.38 14.77 -5.99
N TYR A 103 6.14 14.74 -4.89
CA TYR A 103 5.66 15.06 -3.56
C TYR A 103 6.36 16.30 -3.04
N THR A 104 5.59 17.32 -2.69
CA THR A 104 6.11 18.58 -2.16
C THR A 104 5.86 18.64 -0.66
N TYR A 105 6.91 18.91 0.12
CA TYR A 105 6.80 19.11 1.56
C TYR A 105 7.75 20.21 2.02
N THR A 106 7.45 20.80 3.18
CA THR A 106 8.36 21.76 3.85
C THR A 106 9.22 20.98 4.83
N ASP A 107 10.54 21.10 4.69
CA ASP A 107 11.49 20.49 5.62
C ASP A 107 11.32 21.11 7.01
N PRO A 108 11.12 20.31 8.06
CA PRO A 108 10.84 20.84 9.39
C PRO A 108 12.06 21.51 10.08
N ILE A 109 13.26 21.35 9.51
CA ILE A 109 14.51 21.90 10.04
C ILE A 109 14.92 23.16 9.30
N THR A 110 14.91 23.09 7.94
CA THR A 110 15.38 24.20 7.09
C THR A 110 14.26 25.16 6.69
N GLU A 111 13.00 24.78 6.91
CA GLU A 111 11.80 25.49 6.45
C GLU A 111 11.72 25.70 4.93
N GLU A 112 12.54 24.98 4.17
CA GLU A 112 12.56 25.02 2.73
C GLU A 112 11.55 24.06 2.11
N GLU A 113 10.96 24.46 0.96
CA GLU A 113 10.12 23.58 0.17
C GLU A 113 10.98 22.58 -0.60
N ILE A 114 10.80 21.29 -0.33
CA ILE A 114 11.51 20.19 -0.97
C ILE A 114 10.55 19.40 -1.85
N LYS A 115 11.04 18.98 -3.02
CA LYS A 115 10.32 18.12 -3.96
C LYS A 115 10.99 16.76 -4.08
N ALA A 116 10.25 15.74 -3.71
CA ALA A 116 10.61 14.34 -3.95
C ALA A 116 9.98 13.87 -5.26
N THR A 117 10.76 13.24 -6.14
CA THR A 117 10.27 12.75 -7.44
C THR A 117 10.56 11.27 -7.61
N VAL A 118 9.60 10.53 -8.16
CA VAL A 118 9.74 9.11 -8.48
C VAL A 118 9.22 8.83 -9.89
N GLY A 119 9.81 7.84 -10.55
CA GLY A 119 9.43 7.47 -11.91
C GLY A 119 9.86 8.50 -12.96
N THR A 120 9.39 8.32 -14.19
CA THR A 120 9.71 9.17 -15.34
C THR A 120 8.50 9.32 -16.26
N GLY A 121 8.57 10.26 -17.21
CA GLY A 121 7.52 10.46 -18.22
C GLY A 121 6.67 11.70 -17.95
N THR A 122 5.52 11.78 -18.61
CA THR A 122 4.72 13.01 -18.68
C THR A 122 3.49 13.01 -17.79
N ARG A 123 3.04 11.83 -17.33
CA ARG A 123 1.87 11.72 -16.45
C ARG A 123 2.34 11.63 -15.01
N ILE A 124 2.51 12.79 -14.39
CA ILE A 124 3.04 12.91 -13.02
C ILE A 124 1.90 13.16 -12.04
N LEU A 125 1.78 12.28 -11.04
CA LEU A 125 0.91 12.50 -9.89
C LEU A 125 1.57 13.53 -8.97
N LYS A 126 0.86 14.61 -8.68
CA LYS A 126 1.35 15.64 -7.76
C LYS A 126 0.59 15.57 -6.44
N GLN A 127 1.35 15.49 -5.37
CA GLN A 127 0.83 15.54 -4.01
C GLN A 127 1.67 16.48 -3.14
N SER A 128 1.08 16.96 -2.07
CA SER A 128 1.77 17.76 -1.06
C SER A 128 1.29 17.36 0.35
N GLY A 129 2.14 17.57 1.33
CA GLY A 129 1.79 17.27 2.71
C GLY A 129 3.01 17.26 3.63
N LYS A 130 2.88 16.67 4.80
CA LYS A 130 3.99 16.50 5.74
C LYS A 130 4.82 15.27 5.36
N ALA A 131 6.14 15.40 5.42
CA ALA A 131 7.08 14.30 5.35
C ALA A 131 8.24 14.57 6.32
N ASP A 132 8.79 13.52 6.90
CA ASP A 132 9.88 13.61 7.86
C ASP A 132 11.23 13.89 7.19
N ASN A 133 11.37 13.45 5.95
CA ASN A 133 12.56 13.62 5.12
C ASN A 133 12.27 13.21 3.66
N LEU A 134 13.27 13.36 2.80
CA LEU A 134 13.16 13.02 1.37
C LEU A 134 12.75 11.56 1.14
N ALA A 135 13.32 10.61 1.88
CA ALA A 135 13.02 9.19 1.73
C ALA A 135 11.56 8.87 2.12
N ASP A 136 11.01 9.52 3.14
CA ASP A 136 9.60 9.42 3.52
C ASP A 136 8.70 9.96 2.41
N ALA A 137 9.03 11.14 1.87
CA ALA A 137 8.29 11.75 0.77
C ALA A 137 8.31 10.89 -0.51
N GLU A 138 9.47 10.34 -0.88
CA GLU A 138 9.61 9.42 -2.01
C GLU A 138 8.78 8.15 -1.83
N ARG A 139 8.77 7.59 -0.62
CA ARG A 139 7.97 6.39 -0.31
C ARG A 139 6.48 6.68 -0.45
N ARG A 140 6.00 7.78 0.10
CA ARG A 140 4.59 8.20 0.03
C ARG A 140 4.12 8.41 -1.41
N ILE A 141 4.89 9.14 -2.22
CA ILE A 141 4.50 9.38 -3.61
C ILE A 141 4.58 8.11 -4.45
N ARG A 142 5.53 7.22 -4.19
CA ARG A 142 5.60 5.91 -4.84
C ARG A 142 4.36 5.08 -4.52
N ALA A 143 3.98 4.99 -3.25
CA ALA A 143 2.77 4.29 -2.82
C ALA A 143 1.49 4.88 -3.44
N ALA A 144 1.41 6.21 -3.55
CA ALA A 144 0.29 6.89 -4.18
C ALA A 144 0.18 6.61 -5.69
N VAL A 145 1.30 6.61 -6.41
CA VAL A 145 1.37 6.24 -7.84
C VAL A 145 0.96 4.78 -8.04
N ASP A 146 1.48 3.88 -7.22
CA ASP A 146 1.14 2.44 -7.28
C ASP A 146 -0.35 2.21 -6.98
N LYS A 147 -0.90 2.90 -5.99
CA LYS A 147 -2.33 2.85 -5.67
C LYS A 147 -3.20 3.36 -6.82
N ALA A 148 -2.84 4.49 -7.44
CA ALA A 148 -3.55 5.05 -8.58
C ALA A 148 -3.50 4.10 -9.80
N ASN A 149 -2.39 3.42 -10.00
CA ASN A 149 -2.20 2.50 -11.12
C ASN A 149 -2.80 1.10 -10.88
N HIS A 150 -3.22 0.79 -9.65
CA HIS A 150 -3.69 -0.56 -9.28
C HIS A 150 -4.85 -1.06 -10.14
N GLY A 151 -5.77 -0.17 -10.51
CA GLY A 151 -6.93 -0.49 -11.37
C GLY A 151 -6.69 -0.30 -12.87
N ALA A 152 -5.46 0.03 -13.30
CA ALA A 152 -5.16 0.32 -14.70
C ALA A 152 -5.40 -0.87 -15.64
N THR A 153 -5.17 -2.06 -15.13
CA THR A 153 -5.44 -3.31 -15.84
C THR A 153 -6.22 -4.24 -14.93
N THR A 154 -7.39 -4.66 -15.38
CA THR A 154 -8.24 -5.59 -14.65
C THR A 154 -8.55 -6.81 -15.51
N LEU A 155 -8.48 -7.98 -14.92
CA LEU A 155 -8.92 -9.25 -15.48
C LEU A 155 -10.07 -9.77 -14.62
N SER A 156 -11.24 -9.95 -15.23
CA SER A 156 -12.39 -10.59 -14.59
C SER A 156 -12.52 -12.00 -15.13
N VAL A 157 -12.60 -12.97 -14.25
CA VAL A 157 -12.68 -14.40 -14.60
C VAL A 157 -13.87 -15.02 -13.87
N THR A 158 -14.69 -15.76 -14.62
CA THR A 158 -15.71 -16.65 -14.07
C THR A 158 -15.23 -18.08 -14.25
N MET A 159 -15.20 -18.84 -13.17
CA MET A 159 -14.75 -20.24 -13.17
C MET A 159 -15.46 -21.02 -12.08
N THR A 160 -15.43 -22.35 -12.17
CA THR A 160 -15.90 -23.21 -11.09
C THR A 160 -15.17 -22.88 -9.77
N GLY A 161 -15.92 -22.84 -8.67
CA GLY A 161 -15.38 -22.49 -7.37
C GLY A 161 -14.18 -23.33 -6.95
N ASN A 162 -13.11 -22.68 -6.53
CA ASN A 162 -11.88 -23.33 -6.05
C ASN A 162 -11.55 -22.84 -4.63
N ALA A 163 -11.65 -23.72 -3.65
CA ALA A 163 -11.41 -23.41 -2.23
C ALA A 163 -9.96 -23.01 -1.92
N ALA A 164 -9.02 -23.28 -2.83
CA ALA A 164 -7.63 -22.85 -2.68
C ALA A 164 -7.44 -21.35 -2.99
N LEU A 165 -8.40 -20.70 -3.65
CA LEU A 165 -8.33 -19.26 -3.94
C LEU A 165 -8.85 -18.46 -2.77
N VAL A 166 -7.97 -17.68 -2.17
CA VAL A 166 -8.28 -16.73 -1.10
C VAL A 166 -7.91 -15.32 -1.55
N ALA A 167 -8.77 -14.34 -1.24
CA ALA A 167 -8.51 -12.94 -1.59
C ALA A 167 -7.15 -12.47 -1.06
N SER A 168 -6.39 -11.79 -1.88
CA SER A 168 -5.04 -11.28 -1.56
C SER A 168 -4.00 -12.38 -1.31
N GLN A 169 -4.04 -13.41 -2.11
CA GLN A 169 -2.92 -14.36 -2.26
C GLN A 169 -2.02 -13.92 -3.40
#